data_db31714ca2a1edef6e4d8f4b763dd6b2
#
_entry.id   db31714ca2a1edef6e4d8f4b763dd6b2
#
_cell.length_a   1.000
_cell.length_b   1.000
_cell.length_c   1.000
_cell.angle_alpha   90.00
_cell.angle_beta   90.00
_cell.angle_gamma   90.00
#
_symmetry.space_group_name_H-M   'P 1'
#
loop_
_entity.id
_entity.type
_entity.pdbx_description
1 polymer ?
#
loop_
_entity_poly.entity_id
_entity_poly.type
_entity_poly.pdbx_seq_one_letter_code
_entity_poly.pdbx_strand_id
1 'polypeptide(L)'
;LFSSERTKGYFGTKRFDRTNDSRSRRIHMISVSGLLETSHRIPNLDYDILMQLTLQLTKSMEECEKLYRLMCFNVYAHNRDDHSKNFTYLYDEDECSWKLSPAYDLTYSNSIGGEHATTVNGNGVNPELDDILAVAKKIGLNMTMARKTALNIRDCVSEMLGEYL
;
A
#
# COMPACT_ATOMS: atom_id res chain seq x y z
N LEU A 1 -4.79 -3.21 20.57
CA LEU A 1 -4.92 -4.60 21.01
C LEU A 1 -5.87 -4.70 22.19
N PHE A 2 -6.77 -5.67 22.21
CA PHE A 2 -7.66 -5.94 23.31
C PHE A 2 -7.04 -7.00 24.20
N SER A 3 -6.94 -6.76 25.50
CA SER A 3 -6.37 -7.73 26.45
C SER A 3 -7.26 -8.95 26.61
N SER A 4 -6.66 -10.12 26.81
CA SER A 4 -7.32 -11.37 27.10
C SER A 4 -6.49 -12.17 28.10
N GLU A 5 -7.14 -12.81 29.07
CA GLU A 5 -6.44 -13.67 30.05
C GLU A 5 -5.84 -14.93 29.44
N ARG A 6 -6.32 -15.35 28.26
CA ARG A 6 -5.91 -16.60 27.58
C ARG A 6 -4.98 -16.42 26.40
N THR A 7 -4.83 -15.21 25.88
CA THR A 7 -4.01 -14.90 24.69
C THR A 7 -3.29 -13.58 24.86
N LYS A 8 -2.27 -13.33 24.02
CA LYS A 8 -1.55 -12.04 23.99
C LYS A 8 -2.42 -10.84 23.59
N GLY A 9 -3.71 -11.06 23.32
CA GLY A 9 -4.69 -10.06 22.91
C GLY A 9 -5.32 -10.37 21.56
N TYR A 10 -6.26 -9.53 21.18
CA TYR A 10 -6.95 -9.59 19.90
C TYR A 10 -6.62 -8.34 19.09
N PHE A 11 -6.41 -8.51 17.79
CA PHE A 11 -6.33 -7.40 16.86
C PHE A 11 -7.73 -6.96 16.44
N GLY A 12 -7.96 -5.66 16.39
CA GLY A 12 -9.22 -5.08 15.90
C GLY A 12 -8.97 -3.76 15.21
N THR A 13 -9.64 -3.55 14.08
CA THR A 13 -9.59 -2.30 13.32
C THR A 13 -10.98 -1.90 12.87
N LYS A 14 -11.17 -0.58 12.73
CA LYS A 14 -12.42 -0.04 12.21
C LYS A 14 -12.44 -0.21 10.68
N ARG A 15 -13.55 -0.71 10.16
CA ARG A 15 -13.73 -0.84 8.71
C ARG A 15 -13.80 0.55 8.06
N PHE A 16 -13.02 0.74 7.01
CA PHE A 16 -12.99 1.97 6.21
C PHE A 16 -14.02 1.95 5.06
N ASP A 17 -14.55 0.78 4.72
CA ASP A 17 -15.56 0.59 3.67
C ASP A 17 -17.00 0.77 4.16
N ARG A 18 -17.17 1.46 5.29
CA ARG A 18 -18.45 1.78 5.91
C ARG A 18 -18.50 3.24 6.31
N THR A 19 -19.68 3.86 6.15
CA THR A 19 -19.93 5.19 6.68
C THR A 19 -19.92 5.18 8.21
N ASN A 20 -19.55 6.32 8.80
CA ASN A 20 -19.51 6.49 10.26
C ASN A 20 -20.87 6.86 10.87
N ASP A 21 -21.94 6.88 10.06
CA ASP A 21 -23.28 7.18 10.51
C ASP A 21 -23.94 5.94 11.18
N SER A 22 -25.09 6.16 11.81
CA SER A 22 -25.86 5.12 12.51
C SER A 22 -26.34 3.98 11.58
N ARG A 23 -26.34 4.19 10.26
CA ARG A 23 -26.78 3.23 9.24
C ARG A 23 -25.67 2.33 8.76
N SER A 24 -24.40 2.72 8.99
CA SER A 24 -23.22 1.95 8.55
C SER A 24 -23.30 1.48 7.09
N ARG A 25 -23.62 2.41 6.18
CA ARG A 25 -23.77 2.10 4.75
C ARG A 25 -22.44 1.65 4.14
N ARG A 26 -22.52 0.84 3.12
CA ARG A 26 -21.35 0.41 2.35
C ARG A 26 -20.85 1.54 1.47
N ILE A 27 -19.54 1.77 1.48
CA ILE A 27 -18.86 2.64 0.52
C ILE A 27 -18.49 1.78 -0.69
N HIS A 28 -18.76 2.29 -1.90
CA HIS A 28 -18.36 1.59 -3.12
C HIS A 28 -16.83 1.48 -3.19
N MET A 29 -16.34 0.27 -3.43
CA MET A 29 -14.89 0.01 -3.47
C MET A 29 -14.53 -0.97 -4.57
N ILE A 30 -13.32 -0.82 -5.12
CA ILE A 30 -12.75 -1.74 -6.10
C ILE A 30 -11.27 -1.98 -5.81
N SER A 31 -10.85 -3.24 -5.82
CA SER A 31 -9.42 -3.58 -5.73
C SER A 31 -8.76 -3.49 -7.09
N VAL A 32 -7.43 -3.31 -7.09
CA VAL A 32 -6.63 -3.36 -8.34
C VAL A 32 -6.81 -4.68 -9.05
N SER A 33 -6.90 -5.80 -8.31
CA SER A 33 -7.20 -7.11 -8.89
C SER A 33 -8.54 -7.14 -9.64
N GLY A 34 -9.57 -6.51 -9.07
CA GLY A 34 -10.88 -6.40 -9.73
C GLY A 34 -10.86 -5.45 -10.92
N LEU A 35 -10.15 -4.32 -10.81
CA LEU A 35 -10.08 -3.30 -11.85
C LEU A 35 -9.30 -3.76 -13.09
N LEU A 36 -8.22 -4.52 -12.89
CA LEU A 36 -7.38 -5.06 -13.97
C LEU A 36 -7.79 -6.47 -14.42
N GLU A 37 -8.84 -7.05 -13.81
CA GLU A 37 -9.28 -8.43 -14.07
C GLU A 37 -8.13 -9.45 -13.97
N THR A 38 -7.17 -9.20 -13.06
CA THR A 38 -5.96 -9.99 -12.89
C THR A 38 -6.02 -10.92 -11.68
N SER A 39 -5.33 -12.05 -11.77
CA SER A 39 -5.20 -12.97 -10.64
C SER A 39 -4.11 -12.49 -9.68
N HIS A 40 -4.44 -12.35 -8.40
CA HIS A 40 -3.48 -12.05 -7.33
C HIS A 40 -2.43 -13.17 -7.12
N ARG A 41 -2.68 -14.36 -7.70
CA ARG A 41 -1.76 -15.52 -7.60
C ARG A 41 -0.63 -15.47 -8.60
N ILE A 42 -0.70 -14.58 -9.59
CA ILE A 42 0.33 -14.41 -10.61
C ILE A 42 0.97 -13.05 -10.35
N PRO A 43 2.23 -12.99 -9.88
CA PRO A 43 2.96 -11.74 -9.70
C PRO A 43 3.17 -11.09 -11.08
N ASN A 44 2.37 -10.09 -11.40
CA ASN A 44 2.43 -9.38 -12.68
C ASN A 44 2.24 -7.87 -12.51
N LEU A 45 2.32 -7.40 -11.27
CA LEU A 45 2.15 -6.00 -10.94
C LEU A 45 3.50 -5.37 -10.59
N ASP A 46 3.67 -4.13 -11.03
CA ASP A 46 4.78 -3.27 -10.65
C ASP A 46 4.24 -1.96 -10.08
N TYR A 47 4.94 -1.37 -9.12
CA TYR A 47 4.52 -0.09 -8.55
C TYR A 47 4.49 1.04 -9.58
N ASP A 48 5.23 0.96 -10.67
CA ASP A 48 5.12 1.91 -11.80
C ASP A 48 3.72 1.88 -12.42
N ILE A 49 3.21 0.67 -12.67
CA ILE A 49 1.84 0.47 -13.22
C ILE A 49 0.81 0.93 -12.20
N LEU A 50 1.01 0.57 -10.94
CA LEU A 50 0.10 0.90 -9.86
C LEU A 50 0.01 2.42 -9.63
N MET A 51 1.13 3.15 -9.73
CA MET A 51 1.17 4.61 -9.67
C MET A 51 0.41 5.26 -10.83
N GLN A 52 0.63 4.77 -12.05
CA GLN A 52 -0.09 5.26 -13.23
C GLN A 52 -1.59 5.02 -13.13
N LEU A 53 -2.00 3.82 -12.70
CA LEU A 53 -3.39 3.48 -12.46
C LEU A 53 -4.03 4.40 -11.41
N THR A 54 -3.31 4.63 -10.30
CA THR A 54 -3.75 5.55 -9.25
C THR A 54 -3.98 6.94 -9.80
N LEU A 55 -3.01 7.50 -10.54
CA LEU A 55 -3.17 8.82 -11.14
C LEU A 55 -4.31 8.88 -12.14
N GLN A 56 -4.47 7.87 -12.98
CA GLN A 56 -5.55 7.83 -13.98
C GLN A 56 -6.93 7.74 -13.34
N LEU A 57 -7.09 6.96 -12.29
CA LEU A 57 -8.36 6.74 -11.62
C LEU A 57 -8.74 7.92 -10.72
N THR A 58 -7.80 8.40 -9.91
CA THR A 58 -8.08 9.43 -8.89
C THR A 58 -7.90 10.85 -9.41
N LYS A 59 -7.13 11.05 -10.48
CA LYS A 59 -6.71 12.36 -11.00
C LYS A 59 -5.96 13.21 -9.95
N SER A 60 -5.35 12.58 -8.95
CA SER A 60 -4.74 13.23 -7.79
C SER A 60 -3.30 12.76 -7.55
N MET A 61 -2.37 13.71 -7.57
CA MET A 61 -0.98 13.44 -7.16
C MET A 61 -0.87 13.16 -5.65
N GLU A 62 -1.77 13.69 -4.82
CA GLU A 62 -1.82 13.38 -3.40
C GLU A 62 -2.07 11.89 -3.16
N GLU A 63 -2.95 11.27 -3.94
CA GLU A 63 -3.18 9.83 -3.86
C GLU A 63 -1.96 9.01 -4.31
N CYS A 64 -1.23 9.50 -5.32
CA CYS A 64 0.06 8.91 -5.71
C CYS A 64 1.12 9.04 -4.59
N GLU A 65 1.15 10.16 -3.87
CA GLU A 65 2.02 10.32 -2.70
C GLU A 65 1.65 9.37 -1.55
N LYS A 66 0.36 9.13 -1.33
CA LYS A 66 -0.11 8.13 -0.33
C LYS A 66 0.35 6.73 -0.73
N LEU A 67 0.19 6.36 -2.00
CA LEU A 67 0.66 5.08 -2.51
C LEU A 67 2.19 4.95 -2.44
N TYR A 68 2.92 6.03 -2.72
CA TYR A 68 4.37 6.06 -2.58
C TYR A 68 4.82 5.77 -1.13
N ARG A 69 4.14 6.35 -0.14
CA ARG A 69 4.42 6.06 1.27
C ARG A 69 4.13 4.59 1.60
N LEU A 70 3.06 4.03 1.07
CA LEU A 70 2.71 2.61 1.26
C LEU A 70 3.77 1.70 0.63
N MET A 71 4.23 2.00 -0.59
CA MET A 71 5.34 1.29 -1.24
C MET A 71 6.60 1.31 -0.36
N CYS A 72 7.02 2.49 0.11
CA CYS A 72 8.18 2.60 1.00
C CYS A 72 8.02 1.73 2.25
N PHE A 73 6.83 1.77 2.87
CA PHE A 73 6.55 0.94 4.04
C PHE A 73 6.63 -0.56 3.70
N ASN A 74 5.99 -1.01 2.63
CA ASN A 74 6.01 -2.41 2.24
C ASN A 74 7.43 -2.93 2.00
N VAL A 75 8.28 -2.12 1.35
CA VAL A 75 9.68 -2.47 1.11
C VAL A 75 10.45 -2.58 2.43
N TYR A 76 10.43 -1.54 3.26
CA TYR A 76 11.26 -1.50 4.46
C TYR A 76 10.75 -2.39 5.60
N ALA A 77 9.44 -2.62 5.69
CA ALA A 77 8.83 -3.52 6.67
C ALA A 77 8.76 -4.98 6.19
N HIS A 78 9.35 -5.31 5.04
CA HIS A 78 9.28 -6.64 4.44
C HIS A 78 7.85 -7.19 4.32
N ASN A 79 6.88 -6.33 3.99
CA ASN A 79 5.53 -6.75 3.65
C ASN A 79 5.52 -7.20 2.18
N ARG A 80 6.01 -8.42 1.93
CA ARG A 80 6.17 -8.98 0.58
C ARG A 80 4.89 -9.59 0.00
N ASP A 81 3.83 -9.69 0.79
CA ASP A 81 2.50 -10.12 0.33
C ASP A 81 1.66 -8.93 -0.18
N ASP A 82 2.33 -7.98 -0.83
CA ASP A 82 1.77 -6.76 -1.39
C ASP A 82 1.12 -6.99 -2.78
N HIS A 83 0.20 -7.95 -2.83
CA HIS A 83 -0.47 -8.33 -4.07
C HIS A 83 -1.64 -7.40 -4.45
N SER A 84 -2.14 -7.53 -5.68
CA SER A 84 -3.15 -6.64 -6.29
C SER A 84 -4.48 -6.53 -5.52
N LYS A 85 -4.82 -7.43 -4.60
CA LYS A 85 -6.00 -7.30 -3.74
C LYS A 85 -5.78 -6.38 -2.54
N ASN A 86 -4.52 -6.10 -2.17
CA ASN A 86 -4.17 -5.25 -1.03
C ASN A 86 -4.12 -3.76 -1.40
N PHE A 87 -4.40 -3.43 -2.66
CA PHE A 87 -4.59 -2.06 -3.14
C PHE A 87 -6.03 -1.87 -3.58
N THR A 88 -6.73 -0.92 -2.95
CA THR A 88 -8.17 -0.71 -3.17
C THR A 88 -8.46 0.78 -3.25
N TYR A 89 -9.45 1.13 -4.07
CA TYR A 89 -9.96 2.49 -4.18
C TYR A 89 -11.39 2.55 -3.66
N LEU A 90 -11.71 3.65 -3.00
CA LEU A 90 -13.04 3.98 -2.48
C LEU A 90 -13.62 5.10 -3.34
N TYR A 91 -14.91 5.00 -3.66
CA TYR A 91 -15.61 6.06 -4.36
C TYR A 91 -16.25 7.01 -3.35
N ASP A 92 -15.88 8.27 -3.43
CA ASP A 92 -16.46 9.36 -2.67
C ASP A 92 -17.63 9.93 -3.47
N GLU A 93 -18.86 9.69 -2.98
CA GLU A 93 -20.09 10.13 -3.65
C GLU A 93 -20.24 11.64 -3.63
N ASP A 94 -19.76 12.31 -2.58
CA ASP A 94 -19.88 13.76 -2.41
C ASP A 94 -18.94 14.51 -3.36
N GLU A 95 -17.72 13.99 -3.53
CA GLU A 95 -16.73 14.57 -4.44
C GLU A 95 -16.77 13.96 -5.86
N CYS A 96 -17.60 12.95 -6.08
CA CYS A 96 -17.67 12.19 -7.33
C CYS A 96 -16.30 11.73 -7.82
N SER A 97 -15.46 11.26 -6.90
CA SER A 97 -14.06 10.93 -7.16
C SER A 97 -13.62 9.63 -6.48
N TRP A 98 -12.62 8.99 -7.05
CA TRP A 98 -11.95 7.85 -6.45
C TRP A 98 -10.80 8.30 -5.56
N LYS A 99 -10.62 7.63 -4.42
CA LYS A 99 -9.50 7.84 -3.50
C LYS A 99 -8.87 6.51 -3.16
N LEU A 100 -7.56 6.47 -2.95
CA LEU A 100 -6.88 5.29 -2.43
C LEU A 100 -7.41 5.00 -1.01
N SER A 101 -7.72 3.73 -0.74
CA SER A 101 -8.16 3.34 0.61
C SER A 101 -7.03 3.54 1.64
N PRO A 102 -7.37 3.63 2.93
CA PRO A 102 -6.37 3.39 3.97
C PRO A 102 -5.66 2.06 3.73
N ALA A 103 -4.38 1.99 4.09
CA ALA A 103 -3.61 0.77 4.02
C ALA A 103 -4.19 -0.31 4.95
N TYR A 104 -4.18 -1.54 4.49
CA TYR A 104 -4.66 -2.71 5.24
C TYR A 104 -3.82 -3.93 4.88
N ASP A 105 -3.95 -4.98 5.67
CA ASP A 105 -3.21 -6.23 5.51
C ASP A 105 -1.69 -6.01 5.49
N LEU A 106 -1.24 -5.15 6.40
CA LEU A 106 0.17 -4.82 6.56
C LEU A 106 0.80 -5.81 7.53
N THR A 107 1.43 -6.83 6.98
CA THR A 107 2.06 -7.92 7.75
C THR A 107 3.47 -8.17 7.25
N TYR A 108 4.37 -8.51 8.18
CA TYR A 108 5.66 -9.08 7.78
C TYR A 108 5.43 -10.39 7.03
N SER A 109 6.00 -10.53 5.86
CA SER A 109 5.89 -11.74 5.05
C SER A 109 7.15 -11.98 4.24
N ASN A 110 7.68 -13.18 4.33
CA ASN A 110 8.77 -13.62 3.44
C ASN A 110 8.28 -14.02 2.05
N SER A 111 6.96 -14.04 1.83
CA SER A 111 6.31 -14.48 0.60
C SER A 111 6.74 -15.89 0.11
N ILE A 112 6.07 -16.41 -0.89
CA ILE A 112 6.47 -17.66 -1.55
C ILE A 112 7.61 -17.31 -2.53
N GLY A 113 8.85 -17.68 -2.19
CA GLY A 113 10.03 -17.40 -3.02
C GLY A 113 10.88 -16.20 -2.57
N GLY A 114 10.48 -15.48 -1.53
CA GLY A 114 11.28 -14.38 -0.98
C GLY A 114 11.21 -13.07 -1.78
N GLU A 115 10.21 -12.91 -2.66
CA GLU A 115 10.05 -11.74 -3.51
C GLU A 115 8.75 -10.99 -3.16
N HIS A 116 8.72 -9.69 -3.42
CA HIS A 116 7.51 -8.89 -3.40
C HIS A 116 6.51 -9.37 -4.46
N ALA A 117 5.24 -9.45 -4.12
CA ALA A 117 4.18 -9.76 -5.08
C ALA A 117 3.96 -8.61 -6.08
N THR A 118 4.31 -7.38 -5.69
CA THR A 118 4.37 -6.20 -6.57
C THR A 118 5.83 -5.72 -6.65
N THR A 119 6.43 -5.76 -7.83
CA THR A 119 7.82 -5.34 -8.03
C THR A 119 7.97 -3.83 -7.92
N VAL A 120 9.16 -3.36 -7.55
CA VAL A 120 9.52 -1.95 -7.48
C VAL A 120 10.54 -1.67 -8.58
N ASN A 121 10.15 -0.95 -9.61
CA ASN A 121 11.01 -0.69 -10.78
C ASN A 121 11.57 -1.99 -11.41
N GLY A 122 10.74 -3.06 -11.44
CA GLY A 122 11.12 -4.38 -11.94
C GLY A 122 11.87 -5.26 -10.93
N ASN A 123 12.23 -4.76 -9.76
CA ASN A 123 12.94 -5.50 -8.72
C ASN A 123 11.95 -6.02 -7.66
N GLY A 124 11.79 -7.34 -7.56
CA GLY A 124 10.94 -7.99 -6.56
C GLY A 124 11.73 -8.59 -5.40
N VAL A 125 13.01 -8.89 -5.60
CA VAL A 125 13.82 -9.65 -4.63
C VAL A 125 14.29 -8.77 -3.48
N ASN A 126 14.92 -7.65 -3.82
CA ASN A 126 15.49 -6.74 -2.83
C ASN A 126 15.47 -5.30 -3.35
N PRO A 127 14.28 -4.65 -3.42
CA PRO A 127 14.20 -3.26 -3.85
C PRO A 127 14.98 -2.35 -2.91
N GLU A 128 15.81 -1.49 -3.49
CA GLU A 128 16.62 -0.51 -2.75
C GLU A 128 16.07 0.91 -2.93
N LEU A 129 16.70 1.87 -2.24
CA LEU A 129 16.30 3.27 -2.31
C LEU A 129 16.27 3.81 -3.76
N ASP A 130 17.19 3.37 -4.61
CA ASP A 130 17.28 3.84 -6.00
C ASP A 130 16.08 3.31 -6.83
N ASP A 131 15.60 2.09 -6.58
CA ASP A 131 14.38 1.56 -7.21
C ASP A 131 13.14 2.35 -6.78
N ILE A 132 13.03 2.63 -5.47
CA ILE A 132 11.95 3.46 -4.90
C ILE A 132 11.94 4.85 -5.54
N LEU A 133 13.10 5.48 -5.67
CA LEU A 133 13.24 6.81 -6.28
C LEU A 133 12.98 6.80 -7.78
N ALA A 134 13.29 5.69 -8.47
CA ALA A 134 12.98 5.55 -9.89
C ALA A 134 11.45 5.57 -10.13
N VAL A 135 10.66 4.88 -9.29
CA VAL A 135 9.19 4.94 -9.33
C VAL A 135 8.69 6.37 -9.10
N ALA A 136 9.22 7.06 -8.06
CA ALA A 136 8.86 8.45 -7.79
C ALA A 136 9.12 9.39 -8.97
N LYS A 137 10.26 9.22 -9.61
CA LYS A 137 10.66 10.01 -10.78
C LYS A 137 9.74 9.79 -11.98
N LYS A 138 9.40 8.53 -12.26
CA LYS A 138 8.54 8.16 -13.40
C LYS A 138 7.14 8.75 -13.30
N ILE A 139 6.56 8.80 -12.09
CA ILE A 139 5.24 9.39 -11.89
C ILE A 139 5.28 10.92 -11.71
N GLY A 140 6.48 11.53 -11.60
CA GLY A 140 6.64 12.97 -11.50
C GLY A 140 6.53 13.55 -10.08
N LEU A 141 6.81 12.77 -9.04
CA LEU A 141 6.88 13.26 -7.67
C LEU A 141 8.09 14.21 -7.48
N ASN A 142 7.97 15.13 -6.53
CA ASN A 142 9.11 15.96 -6.14
C ASN A 142 10.22 15.09 -5.52
N MET A 143 11.36 14.99 -6.19
CA MET A 143 12.43 14.07 -5.83
C MET A 143 13.05 14.34 -4.47
N THR A 144 13.14 15.60 -4.04
CA THR A 144 13.65 15.97 -2.71
C THR A 144 12.71 15.47 -1.62
N MET A 145 11.41 15.68 -1.83
CA MET A 145 10.38 15.20 -0.89
C MET A 145 10.27 13.68 -0.91
N ALA A 146 10.31 13.06 -2.08
CA ALA A 146 10.26 11.60 -2.22
C ALA A 146 11.42 10.93 -1.46
N ARG A 147 12.65 11.40 -1.65
CA ARG A 147 13.82 10.90 -0.93
C ARG A 147 13.68 11.09 0.58
N LYS A 148 13.26 12.26 1.04
CA LYS A 148 13.04 12.53 2.46
C LYS A 148 11.99 11.59 3.04
N THR A 149 10.88 11.39 2.34
CA THR A 149 9.80 10.49 2.75
C THR A 149 10.28 9.05 2.86
N ALA A 150 10.99 8.54 1.85
CA ALA A 150 11.52 7.18 1.87
C ALA A 150 12.48 6.94 3.05
N LEU A 151 13.41 7.87 3.29
CA LEU A 151 14.35 7.76 4.39
C LEU A 151 13.66 7.86 5.76
N ASN A 152 12.71 8.76 5.92
CA ASN A 152 11.94 8.88 7.17
C ASN A 152 11.15 7.60 7.48
N ILE A 153 10.53 6.98 6.46
CA ILE A 153 9.79 5.73 6.64
C ILE A 153 10.76 4.59 6.99
N ARG A 154 11.90 4.48 6.32
CA ARG A 154 12.94 3.51 6.65
C ARG A 154 13.37 3.62 8.11
N ASP A 155 13.69 4.84 8.55
CA ASP A 155 14.19 5.09 9.90
C ASP A 155 13.11 4.77 10.94
N CYS A 156 11.86 5.17 10.69
CA CYS A 156 10.71 4.83 11.54
C CYS A 156 10.47 3.31 11.62
N VAL A 157 10.52 2.59 10.50
CA VAL A 157 10.38 1.14 10.47
C VAL A 157 11.51 0.48 11.26
N SER A 158 12.76 0.91 11.05
CA SER A 158 13.90 0.39 11.79
C SER A 158 13.80 0.61 13.30
N GLU A 159 13.33 1.79 13.73
CA GLU A 159 13.13 2.12 15.14
C GLU A 159 11.99 1.32 15.78
N MET A 160 10.85 1.21 15.09
CA MET A 160 9.62 0.64 15.65
C MET A 160 9.48 -0.86 15.45
N LEU A 161 10.07 -1.42 14.42
CA LEU A 161 9.91 -2.81 14.01
C LEU A 161 11.23 -3.58 13.94
N GLY A 162 12.38 -2.95 14.20
CA GLY A 162 13.71 -3.58 14.07
C GLY A 162 13.91 -4.84 14.91
N GLU A 163 13.14 -5.00 16.00
CA GLU A 163 13.16 -6.23 16.80
C GLU A 163 12.42 -7.40 16.14
N TYR A 164 11.62 -7.14 15.09
CA TYR A 164 10.76 -8.12 14.40
C TYR A 164 11.20 -8.40 12.96
N LEU A 165 12.10 -7.60 12.42
CA LEU A 165 12.67 -7.69 11.08
C LEU A 165 14.06 -8.33 11.13
#